data_3962eda3cc63eece9280d72d5f996a96
#
_entry.id   3962eda3cc63eece9280d72d5f996a96
#
_cell.length_a   1.000
_cell.length_b   1.000
_cell.length_c   1.000
_cell.angle_alpha   90.00
_cell.angle_beta   90.00
_cell.angle_gamma   90.00
#
_symmetry.space_group_name_H-M   'P 1'
#
loop_
_entity.id
_entity.type
_entity.pdbx_description
1 polymer ?
#
loop_
_entity_poly.entity_id
_entity_poly.type
_entity_poly.pdbx_seq_one_letter_code
_entity_poly.pdbx_strand_id
1 'polypeptide(L)'
;MESASELAVLKRALGHQLAASRQAVEIGQQQVAHKTGYSRSSVAHAEAGRQLLTRDFWKTADDLVKAEGALLAAYERVHTAKQEHERRSREAELVGAFA
;
A
#
# COMPACT_ATOMS: atom_id res chain seq x y z
N MET A 1 -20.87 -5.34 4.28
CA MET A 1 -19.86 -4.82 3.37
C MET A 1 -18.61 -5.71 3.37
N GLU A 2 -18.07 -5.96 2.25
CA GLU A 2 -17.00 -6.93 2.12
C GLU A 2 -15.64 -6.36 2.51
N SER A 3 -14.82 -7.24 3.09
CA SER A 3 -13.43 -6.93 3.41
C SER A 3 -12.65 -6.47 2.18
N ALA A 4 -12.99 -7.01 1.00
CA ALA A 4 -12.32 -6.65 -0.23
C ALA A 4 -12.53 -5.17 -0.58
N SER A 5 -13.76 -4.66 -0.37
CA SER A 5 -14.06 -3.24 -0.59
C SER A 5 -13.31 -2.36 0.40
N GLU A 6 -13.26 -2.77 1.66
CA GLU A 6 -12.52 -2.04 2.68
C GLU A 6 -11.03 -2.02 2.35
N LEU A 7 -10.49 -3.15 1.91
CA LEU A 7 -9.09 -3.24 1.54
C LEU A 7 -8.77 -2.31 0.37
N ALA A 8 -9.66 -2.26 -0.64
CA ALA A 8 -9.46 -1.36 -1.78
C ALA A 8 -9.44 0.10 -1.34
N VAL A 9 -10.33 0.48 -0.44
CA VAL A 9 -10.37 1.84 0.12
C VAL A 9 -9.06 2.16 0.85
N LEU A 10 -8.59 1.23 1.68
CA LEU A 10 -7.35 1.41 2.43
C LEU A 10 -6.14 1.55 1.51
N LYS A 11 -6.09 0.75 0.46
CA LYS A 11 -4.98 0.83 -0.50
C LYS A 11 -4.99 2.17 -1.24
N ARG A 12 -6.16 2.65 -1.63
CA ARG A 12 -6.26 3.96 -2.28
C ARG A 12 -5.88 5.08 -1.34
N ALA A 13 -6.30 5.00 -0.08
CA ALA A 13 -5.95 6.00 0.92
C ALA A 13 -4.43 6.04 1.14
N LEU A 14 -3.79 4.88 1.20
CA LEU A 14 -2.34 4.79 1.34
C LEU A 14 -1.64 5.41 0.14
N GLY A 15 -2.12 5.11 -1.07
CA GLY A 15 -1.56 5.69 -2.29
C GLY A 15 -1.70 7.20 -2.33
N HIS A 16 -2.86 7.71 -1.92
CA HIS A 16 -3.11 9.14 -1.82
C HIS A 16 -2.15 9.81 -0.83
N GLN A 17 -1.90 9.15 0.29
CA GLN A 17 -0.99 9.66 1.30
C GLN A 17 0.44 9.77 0.74
N LEU A 18 0.88 8.78 -0.02
CA LEU A 18 2.19 8.83 -0.67
C LEU A 18 2.26 10.00 -1.65
N ALA A 19 1.25 10.13 -2.52
CA ALA A 19 1.23 11.20 -3.51
C ALA A 19 1.25 12.58 -2.86
N ALA A 20 0.43 12.76 -1.83
CA ALA A 20 0.36 14.04 -1.11
C ALA A 20 1.69 14.37 -0.43
N SER A 21 2.29 13.39 0.23
CA SER A 21 3.57 13.58 0.91
C SER A 21 4.69 13.91 -0.08
N ARG A 22 4.70 13.20 -1.20
CA ARG A 22 5.68 13.42 -2.27
C ARG A 22 5.56 14.84 -2.83
N GLN A 23 4.34 15.27 -3.11
CA GLN A 23 4.08 16.59 -3.65
C GLN A 23 4.46 17.68 -2.65
N ALA A 24 4.24 17.44 -1.37
CA ALA A 24 4.58 18.39 -0.32
C ALA A 24 6.08 18.67 -0.26
N VAL A 25 6.91 17.69 -0.60
CA VAL A 25 8.37 17.88 -0.65
C VAL A 25 8.87 18.10 -2.09
N GLU A 26 7.94 18.26 -3.02
CA GLU A 26 8.23 18.66 -4.41
C GLU A 26 9.11 17.67 -5.16
N ILE A 27 8.85 16.39 -5.00
CA ILE A 27 9.54 15.36 -5.78
C ILE A 27 8.54 14.59 -6.65
N GLY A 28 9.04 14.08 -7.78
CA GLY A 28 8.21 13.37 -8.73
C GLY A 28 8.23 11.87 -8.51
N GLN A 29 7.32 11.18 -9.21
CA GLN A 29 7.26 9.72 -9.17
C GLN A 29 8.58 9.09 -9.63
N GLN A 30 9.25 9.72 -10.60
CA GLN A 30 10.52 9.22 -11.11
C GLN A 30 11.59 9.18 -10.03
N GLN A 31 11.62 10.19 -9.17
CA GLN A 31 12.58 10.26 -8.08
C GLN A 31 12.31 9.17 -7.04
N VAL A 32 11.03 8.95 -6.73
CA VAL A 32 10.65 7.87 -5.83
C VAL A 32 11.04 6.52 -6.42
N ALA A 33 10.77 6.33 -7.71
CA ALA A 33 11.13 5.09 -8.41
C ALA A 33 12.63 4.84 -8.32
N HIS A 34 13.42 5.86 -8.62
CA HIS A 34 14.87 5.74 -8.60
C HIS A 34 15.40 5.34 -7.22
N LYS A 35 14.90 5.99 -6.19
CA LYS A 35 15.36 5.75 -4.81
C LYS A 35 14.90 4.41 -4.26
N THR A 36 13.74 3.92 -4.70
CA THR A 36 13.19 2.66 -4.17
C THR A 36 13.57 1.45 -5.00
N GLY A 37 14.16 1.65 -6.18
CA GLY A 37 14.50 0.56 -7.08
C GLY A 37 13.32 0.02 -7.85
N TYR A 38 12.19 0.70 -7.85
CA TYR A 38 11.00 0.32 -8.61
C TYR A 38 10.90 1.16 -9.87
N SER A 39 10.01 0.74 -10.79
CA SER A 39 9.74 1.53 -11.99
C SER A 39 8.78 2.67 -11.65
N ARG A 40 8.77 3.71 -12.48
CA ARG A 40 7.82 4.80 -12.33
C ARG A 40 6.38 4.27 -12.42
N SER A 41 6.13 3.29 -13.29
CA SER A 41 4.81 2.66 -13.41
C SER A 41 4.37 2.00 -12.11
N SER A 42 5.30 1.32 -11.42
CA SER A 42 4.99 0.69 -10.13
C SER A 42 4.63 1.74 -9.09
N VAL A 43 5.36 2.85 -9.05
CA VAL A 43 5.05 3.96 -8.14
C VAL A 43 3.67 4.53 -8.44
N ALA A 44 3.36 4.74 -9.73
CA ALA A 44 2.05 5.24 -10.15
C ALA A 44 0.93 4.29 -9.73
N HIS A 45 1.14 2.98 -9.88
CA HIS A 45 0.14 1.99 -9.47
C HIS A 45 -0.04 1.97 -7.96
N ALA A 46 1.05 2.14 -7.20
CA ALA A 46 0.96 2.23 -5.74
C ALA A 46 0.15 3.46 -5.32
N GLU A 47 0.39 4.61 -5.96
CA GLU A 47 -0.35 5.84 -5.65
C GLU A 47 -1.82 5.75 -6.04
N ALA A 48 -2.14 4.94 -7.05
CA ALA A 48 -3.52 4.72 -7.48
C ALA A 48 -4.23 3.63 -6.66
N GLY A 49 -3.52 2.97 -5.76
CA GLY A 49 -4.09 1.92 -4.93
C GLY A 49 -4.21 0.58 -5.64
N ARG A 50 -3.56 0.41 -6.79
CA ARG A 50 -3.63 -0.83 -7.58
C ARG A 50 -2.65 -1.89 -7.12
N GLN A 51 -1.50 -1.45 -6.56
CA GLN A 51 -0.48 -2.35 -6.03
C GLN A 51 -0.07 -1.90 -4.65
N LEU A 52 0.17 -2.87 -3.75
CA LEU A 52 0.58 -2.52 -2.40
C LEU A 52 2.09 -2.38 -2.30
N LEU A 53 2.86 -3.01 -3.11
CA LEU A 53 4.32 -3.06 -3.05
C LEU A 53 4.83 -3.54 -1.69
N THR A 54 6.15 -3.68 -1.57
CA THR A 54 6.76 -4.28 -0.38
C THR A 54 6.91 -3.28 0.77
N ARG A 55 7.14 -3.81 1.96
CA ARG A 55 7.41 -2.98 3.13
C ARG A 55 8.64 -2.11 2.91
N ASP A 56 9.67 -2.66 2.26
CA ASP A 56 10.90 -1.90 1.98
C ASP A 56 10.62 -0.70 1.09
N PHE A 57 9.73 -0.85 0.12
CA PHE A 57 9.31 0.29 -0.70
C PHE A 57 8.75 1.41 0.18
N TRP A 58 7.80 1.06 1.06
CA TRP A 58 7.12 2.06 1.87
C TRP A 58 8.04 2.68 2.91
N LYS A 59 9.00 1.91 3.43
CA LYS A 59 9.98 2.44 4.37
C LYS A 59 10.89 3.46 3.68
N THR A 60 11.41 3.10 2.50
CA THR A 60 12.27 4.01 1.74
C THR A 60 11.50 5.25 1.30
N ALA A 61 10.27 5.07 0.83
CA ALA A 61 9.43 6.18 0.41
C ALA A 61 9.13 7.11 1.59
N ASP A 62 8.85 6.55 2.77
CA ASP A 62 8.60 7.32 3.98
C ASP A 62 9.78 8.23 4.29
N ASP A 63 10.99 7.67 4.25
CA ASP A 63 12.20 8.44 4.50
C ASP A 63 12.38 9.55 3.46
N LEU A 64 12.16 9.21 2.20
CA LEU A 64 12.35 10.15 1.08
C LEU A 64 11.40 11.34 1.16
N VAL A 65 10.14 11.09 1.50
CA VAL A 65 9.13 12.16 1.59
C VAL A 65 9.04 12.78 2.98
N LYS A 66 9.91 12.36 3.89
CA LYS A 66 10.01 12.90 5.24
C LYS A 66 8.70 12.76 6.02
N ALA A 67 8.07 11.59 5.89
CA ALA A 67 6.80 11.33 6.55
C ALA A 67 6.95 10.93 8.02
N GLU A 68 8.18 10.77 8.50
CA GLU A 68 8.47 10.48 9.91
C GLU A 68 7.72 9.26 10.45
N GLY A 69 7.65 8.21 9.63
CA GLY A 69 7.02 6.96 10.00
C GLY A 69 5.54 6.88 9.72
N ALA A 70 4.89 8.00 9.38
CA ALA A 70 3.45 8.01 9.15
C ALA A 70 3.03 7.16 7.95
N LEU A 71 3.81 7.21 6.89
CA LEU A 71 3.52 6.45 5.67
C LEU A 71 3.74 4.96 5.90
N LEU A 72 4.83 4.61 6.57
CA LEU A 72 5.12 3.23 6.89
C LEU A 72 4.06 2.65 7.84
N ALA A 73 3.63 3.42 8.83
CA ALA A 73 2.56 2.99 9.75
C ALA A 73 1.26 2.75 9.00
N ALA A 74 0.94 3.62 8.03
CA ALA A 74 -0.25 3.45 7.20
C ALA A 74 -0.15 2.17 6.37
N TYR A 75 1.03 1.89 5.82
CA TYR A 75 1.26 0.65 5.10
C TYR A 75 1.02 -0.57 6.00
N GLU A 76 1.54 -0.53 7.23
CA GLU A 76 1.39 -1.66 8.16
C GLU A 76 -0.08 -1.97 8.42
N ARG A 77 -0.90 -0.94 8.54
CA ARG A 77 -2.34 -1.14 8.74
C ARG A 77 -2.99 -1.80 7.52
N VAL A 78 -2.60 -1.38 6.32
CA VAL A 78 -3.12 -1.98 5.09
C VAL A 78 -2.66 -3.43 4.96
N HIS A 79 -1.40 -3.69 5.28
CA HIS A 79 -0.84 -5.03 5.21
C HIS A 79 -1.58 -5.99 6.16
N THR A 80 -1.85 -5.53 7.39
CA THR A 80 -2.60 -6.32 8.36
C THR A 80 -4.01 -6.61 7.84
N ALA A 81 -4.68 -5.60 7.27
CA ALA A 81 -6.03 -5.79 6.71
C ALA A 81 -6.00 -6.78 5.55
N LYS A 82 -4.97 -6.74 4.72
CA LYS A 82 -4.82 -7.67 3.60
C LYS A 82 -4.65 -9.11 4.10
N GLN A 83 -3.79 -9.30 5.10
CA GLN A 83 -3.58 -10.63 5.69
C GLN A 83 -4.87 -11.16 6.30
N GLU A 84 -5.61 -10.32 6.99
CA GLU A 84 -6.88 -10.69 7.61
C GLU A 84 -7.90 -11.10 6.56
N HIS A 85 -7.98 -10.36 5.46
CA HIS A 85 -8.87 -10.68 4.36
C HIS A 85 -8.51 -12.04 3.74
N GLU A 86 -7.24 -12.29 3.51
CA GLU A 86 -6.76 -13.55 2.94
C GLU A 86 -7.04 -14.72 3.87
N ARG A 87 -6.84 -14.53 5.16
CA ARG A 87 -7.13 -15.57 6.16
C ARG A 87 -8.61 -15.94 6.16
N ARG A 88 -9.48 -14.94 6.14
CA ARG A 88 -10.92 -15.16 6.11
C ARG A 88 -11.36 -15.89 4.84
N SER A 89 -10.76 -15.53 3.70
CA SER A 89 -11.06 -16.20 2.44
C SER A 89 -10.67 -17.68 2.48
N ARG A 90 -9.50 -17.99 3.05
CA ARG A 90 -9.05 -19.38 3.17
C ARG A 90 -9.97 -20.16 4.10
N GLU A 91 -10.38 -19.56 5.21
CA GLU A 91 -11.31 -20.22 6.14
C GLU A 91 -12.65 -20.50 5.49
N ALA A 92 -13.16 -19.55 4.72
CA ALA A 92 -14.43 -19.72 4.02
C ALA A 92 -14.35 -20.85 3.00
N GLU A 93 -13.25 -20.94 2.25
CA GLU A 93 -13.03 -22.04 1.30
C GLU A 93 -12.94 -23.37 2.00
N LEU A 94 -12.25 -23.44 3.13
CA LEU A 94 -12.10 -24.67 3.88
C LEU A 94 -13.44 -25.14 4.42
N VAL A 95 -14.23 -24.24 4.98
CA VAL A 95 -15.58 -24.57 5.47
C VAL A 95 -16.45 -25.07 4.32
N GLY A 96 -16.39 -24.40 3.16
CA GLY A 96 -17.14 -24.81 1.99
C GLY A 96 -16.79 -26.20 1.49
N ALA A 97 -15.51 -26.60 1.66
CA ALA A 97 -15.05 -27.91 1.22
C ALA A 97 -15.66 -29.02 2.04
N PHE A 98 -16.12 -28.75 3.25
CA PHE A 98 -16.74 -29.76 4.13
C PHE A 98 -18.26 -29.69 4.09
N ALA A 99 -18.80 -28.72 3.44
CA ALA A 99 -20.25 -28.61 3.31
C ALA A 99 -20.77 -29.56 2.24
#